data_89faac87d26b771a330dc2e27b9349e6
#
_entry.id   89faac87d26b771a330dc2e27b9349e6
#
_cell.length_a   1.000
_cell.length_b   1.000
_cell.length_c   1.000
_cell.angle_alpha   90.00
_cell.angle_beta   90.00
_cell.angle_gamma   90.00
#
_symmetry.space_group_name_H-M   'P 1'
#
loop_
_entity.id
_entity.type
_entity.pdbx_description
1 polymer ?
#
loop_
_entity_poly.entity_id
_entity_poly.type
_entity_poly.pdbx_seq_one_letter_code
_entity_poly.pdbx_strand_id
1 'polypeptide(L)'
;QDVAVMNGLARWLGATSELDSLNTALKRQNPEPISQKVENFAEMEQALARLDRFNLTRTPNFEPRRGPAVPGYVGGARTPLLYMPLKSGPEATVLNWMCALDGVPEEALVRDFNQQSLRQWKRERPAHRSFTVLRHPLARAHDAFCSKILSTGKGSYRGIRKTLRRAHNLPIPEGQPGSDYTLEAHREAFTAFLHFLKANLAGQTAVRIDGHWASQTQALQGMAELTLPDMLVREDEMTSYLPALAMQVGHAAPPDPVAVPTQAPYALAQIYDDQLESAAREAYQRDYLMFGFGDWG
;
A
#
# COMPACT_ATOMS: atom_id res chain seq x y z
N GLN A 1 -5.24 37.22 -12.50
CA GLN A 1 -4.70 36.04 -11.79
C GLN A 1 -4.51 34.86 -12.73
N ASP A 2 -5.44 34.59 -13.62
CA ASP A 2 -5.43 33.37 -14.47
C ASP A 2 -4.30 33.39 -15.53
N VAL A 3 -3.99 34.56 -16.12
CA VAL A 3 -2.89 34.68 -17.11
C VAL A 3 -1.54 34.38 -16.45
N ALA A 4 -1.29 34.88 -15.26
CA ALA A 4 -0.04 34.64 -14.54
C ALA A 4 0.14 33.15 -14.17
N VAL A 5 -0.96 32.48 -13.78
CA VAL A 5 -0.97 31.03 -13.49
C VAL A 5 -0.67 30.23 -14.76
N MET A 6 -1.33 30.56 -15.87
CA MET A 6 -1.10 29.89 -17.16
C MET A 6 0.30 30.10 -17.69
N ASN A 7 0.85 31.30 -17.56
CA ASN A 7 2.23 31.56 -17.93
C ASN A 7 3.24 30.83 -17.00
N GLY A 8 2.93 30.71 -15.72
CA GLY A 8 3.70 29.88 -14.80
C GLY A 8 3.74 28.41 -15.22
N LEU A 9 2.59 27.86 -15.59
CA LEU A 9 2.47 26.48 -16.08
C LEU A 9 3.21 26.32 -17.44
N ALA A 10 3.01 27.26 -18.37
CA ALA A 10 3.68 27.23 -19.67
C ALA A 10 5.21 27.25 -19.55
N ARG A 11 5.77 28.09 -18.67
CA ARG A 11 7.22 28.12 -18.38
C ARG A 11 7.69 26.78 -17.77
N TRP A 12 6.91 26.20 -16.86
CA TRP A 12 7.24 24.91 -16.26
C TRP A 12 7.25 23.78 -17.30
N LEU A 13 6.37 23.86 -18.33
CA LEU A 13 6.33 22.94 -19.47
C LEU A 13 7.38 23.26 -20.55
N GLY A 14 8.22 24.28 -20.36
CA GLY A 14 9.28 24.66 -21.30
C GLY A 14 8.84 25.56 -22.45
N ALA A 15 7.65 26.15 -22.39
CA ALA A 15 7.22 27.13 -23.39
C ALA A 15 8.03 28.43 -23.29
N THR A 16 8.44 28.96 -24.43
CA THR A 16 9.24 30.19 -24.56
C THR A 16 8.40 31.45 -24.78
N SER A 17 7.12 31.29 -25.12
CA SER A 17 6.16 32.39 -25.33
C SER A 17 5.23 32.52 -24.13
N GLU A 18 4.92 33.75 -23.77
CA GLU A 18 3.94 34.09 -22.73
C GLU A 18 2.61 34.51 -23.35
N LEU A 19 1.53 34.25 -22.61
CA LEU A 19 0.18 34.69 -22.97
C LEU A 19 -0.04 36.12 -22.43
N ASP A 20 -0.50 37.01 -23.27
CA ASP A 20 -0.89 38.38 -22.89
C ASP A 20 -2.30 38.42 -22.31
N SER A 21 -3.17 37.52 -22.78
CA SER A 21 -4.56 37.42 -22.35
C SER A 21 -5.11 36.01 -22.49
N LEU A 22 -6.18 35.70 -21.76
CA LEU A 22 -6.98 34.49 -21.94
C LEU A 22 -8.25 34.81 -22.71
N ASN A 23 -8.67 33.87 -23.58
CA ASN A 23 -9.93 33.98 -24.25
C ASN A 23 -11.10 33.77 -23.27
N THR A 24 -11.72 34.87 -22.87
CA THR A 24 -12.87 34.85 -21.94
C THR A 24 -14.22 34.73 -22.66
N ALA A 25 -14.24 34.66 -24.02
CA ALA A 25 -15.46 34.49 -24.80
C ALA A 25 -16.01 33.05 -24.75
N LEU A 26 -15.20 32.07 -24.36
CA LEU A 26 -15.65 30.70 -24.12
C LEU A 26 -16.44 30.63 -22.83
N LYS A 27 -17.72 30.22 -22.95
CA LYS A 27 -18.55 29.97 -21.75
C LYS A 27 -17.94 28.83 -20.92
N ARG A 28 -17.94 29.04 -19.61
CA ARG A 28 -17.59 27.99 -18.63
C ARG A 28 -18.47 26.76 -18.88
N GLN A 29 -17.87 25.59 -19.13
CA GLN A 29 -18.63 24.39 -19.54
C GLN A 29 -19.58 23.90 -18.44
N ASN A 30 -19.33 24.21 -17.19
CA ASN A 30 -20.15 23.83 -16.04
C ASN A 30 -20.28 25.04 -15.09
N PRO A 31 -21.12 26.04 -15.42
CA PRO A 31 -21.21 27.26 -14.64
C PRO A 31 -21.92 27.09 -13.29
N GLU A 32 -22.85 26.13 -13.17
CA GLU A 32 -23.60 25.91 -11.94
C GLU A 32 -22.72 25.27 -10.85
N PRO A 33 -22.93 25.62 -9.58
CA PRO A 33 -22.26 24.99 -8.45
C PRO A 33 -22.68 23.50 -8.33
N ILE A 34 -21.85 22.69 -7.69
CA ILE A 34 -22.10 21.25 -7.50
C ILE A 34 -23.44 21.00 -6.79
N SER A 35 -23.81 21.88 -5.85
CA SER A 35 -25.08 21.81 -5.12
C SER A 35 -26.33 21.84 -5.99
N GLN A 36 -26.23 22.40 -7.22
CA GLN A 36 -27.33 22.44 -8.19
C GLN A 36 -27.29 21.28 -9.20
N LYS A 37 -26.20 20.50 -9.21
CA LYS A 37 -25.98 19.39 -10.16
C LYS A 37 -26.23 18.01 -9.56
N VAL A 38 -26.28 17.92 -8.24
CA VAL A 38 -26.47 16.67 -7.51
C VAL A 38 -27.85 16.71 -6.88
N GLU A 39 -28.74 15.80 -7.28
CA GLU A 39 -30.11 15.75 -6.80
C GLU A 39 -30.21 15.56 -5.28
N ASN A 40 -29.34 14.70 -4.73
CA ASN A 40 -29.27 14.42 -3.29
C ASN A 40 -28.04 15.05 -2.63
N PHE A 41 -27.74 16.31 -2.94
CA PHE A 41 -26.55 17.01 -2.47
C PHE A 41 -26.39 17.01 -0.93
N ALA A 42 -27.48 17.18 -0.18
CA ALA A 42 -27.45 17.16 1.27
C ALA A 42 -27.05 15.79 1.84
N GLU A 43 -27.51 14.69 1.25
CA GLU A 43 -27.11 13.33 1.64
C GLU A 43 -25.63 13.10 1.30
N MET A 44 -25.21 13.55 0.12
CA MET A 44 -23.80 13.50 -0.29
C MET A 44 -22.92 14.27 0.68
N GLU A 45 -23.29 15.51 1.08
CA GLU A 45 -22.53 16.28 2.07
C GLU A 45 -22.45 15.57 3.43
N GLN A 46 -23.54 14.97 3.90
CA GLN A 46 -23.53 14.21 5.14
C GLN A 46 -22.62 12.97 5.06
N ALA A 47 -22.68 12.26 3.95
CA ALA A 47 -21.80 11.09 3.71
C ALA A 47 -20.32 11.52 3.65
N LEU A 48 -20.02 12.62 2.95
CA LEU A 48 -18.67 13.17 2.82
C LEU A 48 -18.15 13.75 4.16
N ALA A 49 -19.02 14.35 4.97
CA ALA A 49 -18.66 14.84 6.31
C ALA A 49 -18.24 13.72 7.25
N ARG A 50 -18.84 12.54 7.13
CA ARG A 50 -18.45 11.31 7.88
C ARG A 50 -17.08 10.77 7.46
N LEU A 51 -16.64 11.05 6.23
CA LEU A 51 -15.34 10.59 5.71
C LEU A 51 -14.15 11.40 6.24
N ASP A 52 -14.38 12.49 6.97
CA ASP A 52 -13.35 13.36 7.57
C ASP A 52 -12.20 13.72 6.60
N ARG A 53 -12.54 13.93 5.31
CA ARG A 53 -11.59 14.20 4.23
C ARG A 53 -10.65 15.35 4.53
N PHE A 54 -11.11 16.33 5.28
CA PHE A 54 -10.32 17.52 5.61
C PHE A 54 -9.37 17.29 6.78
N ASN A 55 -9.62 16.30 7.64
CA ASN A 55 -8.73 15.96 8.73
C ASN A 55 -7.59 15.03 8.32
N LEU A 56 -7.71 14.30 7.21
CA LEU A 56 -6.64 13.45 6.72
C LEU A 56 -5.32 14.20 6.47
N THR A 57 -5.39 15.46 6.07
CA THR A 57 -4.23 16.33 5.90
C THR A 57 -3.87 17.12 7.15
N ARG A 58 -4.83 17.32 8.07
CA ARG A 58 -4.69 18.09 9.30
C ARG A 58 -4.54 17.26 10.55
N THR A 59 -5.04 16.01 10.54
CA THR A 59 -4.86 15.10 11.67
C THR A 59 -3.38 14.77 11.79
N PRO A 60 -2.80 14.95 12.98
CA PRO A 60 -1.41 14.58 13.23
C PRO A 60 -1.18 13.13 12.82
N ASN A 61 -0.11 12.88 12.07
CA ASN A 61 0.31 11.53 11.78
C ASN A 61 1.13 11.03 12.95
N PHE A 62 0.58 10.12 13.74
CA PHE A 62 1.24 9.52 14.91
C PHE A 62 2.17 8.37 14.53
N GLU A 63 2.11 7.91 13.28
CA GLU A 63 3.05 6.91 12.81
C GLU A 63 4.46 7.48 12.74
N PRO A 64 5.48 6.75 13.21
CA PRO A 64 6.86 7.21 13.14
C PRO A 64 7.30 7.36 11.68
N ARG A 65 8.11 8.37 11.40
CA ARG A 65 8.73 8.52 10.08
C ARG A 65 9.51 7.26 9.74
N ARG A 66 9.39 6.83 8.48
CA ARG A 66 10.08 5.65 7.94
C ARG A 66 11.08 6.12 6.90
N GLY A 67 12.24 5.53 6.91
CA GLY A 67 13.19 5.72 5.83
C GLY A 67 12.83 4.89 4.59
N PRO A 68 13.57 5.05 3.50
CA PRO A 68 13.26 4.45 2.19
C PRO A 68 13.40 2.92 2.11
N ALA A 69 13.83 2.24 3.17
CA ALA A 69 13.94 0.78 3.26
C ALA A 69 14.76 0.12 2.11
N VAL A 70 15.76 0.82 1.59
CA VAL A 70 16.61 0.42 0.44
C VAL A 70 17.13 -1.02 0.50
N PRO A 71 17.55 -1.56 1.67
CA PRO A 71 18.01 -2.96 1.74
C PRO A 71 16.97 -4.01 1.35
N GLY A 72 15.69 -3.65 1.42
CA GLY A 72 14.59 -4.53 1.00
C GLY A 72 14.24 -4.46 -0.47
N TYR A 73 14.84 -3.56 -1.25
CA TYR A 73 14.54 -3.46 -2.69
C TYR A 73 15.12 -4.65 -3.44
N VAL A 74 14.46 -5.02 -4.55
CA VAL A 74 14.86 -6.14 -5.37
C VAL A 74 14.92 -5.72 -6.84
N GLY A 75 16.10 -5.84 -7.44
CA GLY A 75 16.30 -5.59 -8.87
C GLY A 75 16.19 -6.88 -9.69
N GLY A 76 15.63 -6.79 -10.91
CA GLY A 76 15.68 -7.88 -11.87
C GLY A 76 17.12 -8.26 -12.19
N ALA A 77 17.37 -9.53 -12.47
CA ALA A 77 18.69 -10.05 -12.86
C ALA A 77 19.10 -9.51 -14.23
N ARG A 78 18.15 -9.49 -15.18
CA ARG A 78 18.33 -9.04 -16.57
C ARG A 78 17.39 -7.90 -16.91
N THR A 79 16.09 -8.08 -16.63
CA THR A 79 15.06 -7.05 -16.87
C THR A 79 15.29 -5.84 -15.94
N PRO A 80 15.33 -4.60 -16.47
CA PRO A 80 15.64 -3.40 -15.68
C PRO A 80 14.42 -2.94 -14.86
N LEU A 81 13.90 -3.81 -14.01
CA LEU A 81 12.81 -3.54 -13.07
C LEU A 81 13.35 -3.53 -11.64
N LEU A 82 12.92 -2.54 -10.87
CA LEU A 82 13.23 -2.40 -9.44
C LEU A 82 11.93 -2.52 -8.64
N TYR A 83 11.77 -3.63 -7.94
CA TYR A 83 10.68 -3.81 -7.00
C TYR A 83 11.02 -3.19 -5.65
N MET A 84 10.12 -2.38 -5.12
CA MET A 84 10.21 -1.70 -3.83
C MET A 84 9.11 -2.25 -2.90
N PRO A 85 9.34 -3.40 -2.22
CA PRO A 85 8.30 -4.11 -1.50
C PRO A 85 7.77 -3.36 -0.29
N LEU A 86 6.46 -3.48 -0.06
CA LEU A 86 5.81 -3.16 1.20
C LEU A 86 5.70 -4.44 2.04
N LYS A 87 6.06 -4.37 3.31
CA LYS A 87 5.96 -5.52 4.21
C LYS A 87 4.53 -6.03 4.32
N SER A 88 4.34 -7.34 4.35
CA SER A 88 3.04 -8.03 4.24
C SER A 88 2.27 -7.74 2.95
N GLY A 89 2.97 -7.27 1.92
CA GLY A 89 2.47 -7.23 0.55
C GLY A 89 2.59 -8.59 -0.15
N PRO A 90 2.25 -8.70 -1.45
CA PRO A 90 2.31 -9.94 -2.22
C PRO A 90 3.73 -10.23 -2.73
N GLU A 91 4.73 -10.16 -1.85
CA GLU A 91 6.15 -10.24 -2.22
C GLU A 91 6.48 -11.53 -2.97
N ALA A 92 6.02 -12.69 -2.49
CA ALA A 92 6.31 -13.98 -3.13
C ALA A 92 5.76 -14.04 -4.57
N THR A 93 4.56 -13.51 -4.81
CA THR A 93 3.96 -13.42 -6.15
C THR A 93 4.82 -12.58 -7.09
N VAL A 94 5.25 -11.40 -6.61
CA VAL A 94 6.06 -10.47 -7.42
C VAL A 94 7.45 -11.05 -7.71
N LEU A 95 8.10 -11.66 -6.72
CA LEU A 95 9.43 -12.27 -6.91
C LEU A 95 9.38 -13.45 -7.88
N ASN A 96 8.39 -14.32 -7.76
CA ASN A 96 8.18 -15.42 -8.71
C ASN A 96 7.96 -14.89 -10.13
N TRP A 97 7.19 -13.81 -10.27
CA TRP A 97 6.99 -13.16 -11.56
C TRP A 97 8.27 -12.58 -12.13
N MET A 98 9.08 -11.87 -11.31
CA MET A 98 10.39 -11.35 -11.75
C MET A 98 11.37 -12.47 -12.14
N CYS A 99 11.35 -13.60 -11.43
CA CYS A 99 12.13 -14.78 -11.79
C CYS A 99 11.68 -15.37 -13.13
N ALA A 100 10.38 -15.47 -13.37
CA ALA A 100 9.81 -15.95 -14.62
C ALA A 100 10.15 -15.04 -15.81
N LEU A 101 10.13 -13.72 -15.63
CA LEU A 101 10.55 -12.74 -16.64
C LEU A 101 11.99 -12.98 -17.10
N ASP A 102 12.88 -13.21 -16.17
CA ASP A 102 14.31 -13.33 -16.45
C ASP A 102 14.75 -14.78 -16.72
N GLY A 103 13.87 -15.76 -16.48
CA GLY A 103 14.18 -17.19 -16.59
C GLY A 103 15.29 -17.61 -15.62
N VAL A 104 15.25 -17.11 -14.37
CA VAL A 104 16.29 -17.32 -13.37
C VAL A 104 15.68 -17.75 -12.01
N PRO A 105 16.45 -18.42 -11.14
CA PRO A 105 16.03 -18.67 -9.78
C PRO A 105 16.08 -17.39 -8.93
N GLU A 106 15.41 -17.41 -7.78
CA GLU A 106 15.24 -16.21 -6.91
C GLU A 106 16.58 -15.65 -6.41
N GLU A 107 17.58 -16.50 -6.19
CA GLU A 107 18.91 -16.12 -5.73
C GLU A 107 19.69 -15.27 -6.76
N ALA A 108 19.27 -15.29 -8.02
CA ALA A 108 19.87 -14.47 -9.09
C ALA A 108 19.32 -13.04 -9.12
N LEU A 109 18.21 -12.75 -8.44
CA LEU A 109 17.70 -11.39 -8.31
C LEU A 109 18.68 -10.52 -7.50
N VAL A 110 18.80 -9.26 -7.87
CA VAL A 110 19.72 -8.33 -7.20
C VAL A 110 19.09 -7.84 -5.89
N ARG A 111 19.74 -8.12 -4.77
CA ARG A 111 19.24 -7.85 -3.42
C ARG A 111 20.27 -7.07 -2.60
N ASP A 112 19.92 -6.80 -1.33
CA ASP A 112 20.81 -6.18 -0.34
C ASP A 112 21.39 -4.84 -0.79
N PHE A 113 20.57 -4.03 -1.43
CA PHE A 113 20.95 -2.70 -1.84
C PHE A 113 21.30 -1.80 -0.64
N ASN A 114 22.37 -1.05 -0.78
CA ASN A 114 22.58 0.19 -0.08
C ASN A 114 22.41 1.37 -1.05
N GLN A 115 22.47 2.61 -0.57
CA GLN A 115 22.26 3.79 -1.43
C GLN A 115 23.28 3.87 -2.57
N GLN A 116 24.51 3.44 -2.36
CA GLN A 116 25.57 3.46 -3.37
C GLN A 116 25.31 2.41 -4.44
N SER A 117 25.09 1.15 -4.05
CA SER A 117 24.81 0.05 -4.98
C SER A 117 23.52 0.28 -5.76
N LEU A 118 22.48 0.86 -5.13
CA LEU A 118 21.25 1.24 -5.82
C LEU A 118 21.49 2.30 -6.89
N ARG A 119 22.28 3.36 -6.57
CA ARG A 119 22.63 4.41 -7.54
C ARG A 119 23.45 3.83 -8.70
N GLN A 120 24.35 2.88 -8.42
CA GLN A 120 25.12 2.20 -9.47
C GLN A 120 24.20 1.35 -10.34
N TRP A 121 23.35 0.52 -9.76
CA TRP A 121 22.38 -0.32 -10.49
C TRP A 121 21.49 0.50 -11.44
N LYS A 122 21.01 1.67 -10.96
CA LYS A 122 20.22 2.62 -11.77
C LYS A 122 21.02 3.23 -12.92
N ARG A 123 22.29 3.58 -12.71
CA ARG A 123 23.17 4.12 -13.77
C ARG A 123 23.46 3.10 -14.86
N GLU A 124 23.63 1.85 -14.49
CA GLU A 124 23.85 0.76 -15.42
C GLU A 124 22.60 0.38 -16.24
N ARG A 125 21.42 0.82 -15.76
CA ARG A 125 20.10 0.56 -16.35
C ARG A 125 19.30 1.86 -16.53
N PRO A 126 19.69 2.73 -17.45
CA PRO A 126 19.10 4.08 -17.58
C PRO A 126 17.61 4.05 -17.93
N ALA A 127 17.12 2.96 -18.55
CA ALA A 127 15.71 2.76 -18.88
C ALA A 127 14.94 1.98 -17.80
N HIS A 128 15.52 1.79 -16.60
CA HIS A 128 14.82 1.06 -15.54
C HIS A 128 13.48 1.71 -15.18
N ARG A 129 12.58 0.86 -14.67
CA ARG A 129 11.36 1.29 -13.99
C ARG A 129 11.32 0.70 -12.60
N SER A 130 10.85 1.51 -11.66
CA SER A 130 10.63 1.10 -10.27
C SER A 130 9.14 0.98 -9.99
N PHE A 131 8.77 0.01 -9.17
CA PHE A 131 7.37 -0.20 -8.83
C PHE A 131 7.21 -0.76 -7.41
N THR A 132 6.03 -0.57 -6.86
CA THR A 132 5.58 -1.25 -5.65
C THR A 132 4.17 -1.79 -5.85
N VAL A 133 3.81 -2.80 -5.05
CA VAL A 133 2.47 -3.36 -5.07
C VAL A 133 1.76 -3.06 -3.76
N LEU A 134 0.59 -2.44 -3.88
CA LEU A 134 -0.31 -2.12 -2.78
C LEU A 134 -1.27 -3.29 -2.58
N ARG A 135 -1.34 -3.78 -1.37
CA ARG A 135 -2.31 -4.82 -0.99
C ARG A 135 -3.50 -4.19 -0.29
N HIS A 136 -4.70 -4.74 -0.49
CA HIS A 136 -5.88 -4.30 0.25
C HIS A 136 -5.57 -4.24 1.76
N PRO A 137 -5.91 -3.14 2.48
CA PRO A 137 -5.48 -2.95 3.87
C PRO A 137 -5.92 -4.09 4.80
N LEU A 138 -7.14 -4.61 4.62
CA LEU A 138 -7.66 -5.75 5.38
C LEU A 138 -6.83 -7.03 5.12
N ALA A 139 -6.56 -7.35 3.86
CA ALA A 139 -5.77 -8.53 3.49
C ALA A 139 -4.32 -8.43 4.00
N ARG A 140 -3.74 -7.24 3.94
CA ARG A 140 -2.40 -6.97 4.45
C ARG A 140 -2.34 -7.09 5.98
N ALA A 141 -3.35 -6.58 6.69
CA ALA A 141 -3.46 -6.73 8.14
C ALA A 141 -3.63 -8.20 8.54
N HIS A 142 -4.40 -8.97 7.77
CA HIS A 142 -4.58 -10.41 8.00
C HIS A 142 -3.27 -11.19 7.82
N ASP A 143 -2.51 -10.90 6.77
CA ASP A 143 -1.17 -11.47 6.59
C ASP A 143 -0.24 -11.14 7.77
N ALA A 144 -0.17 -9.89 8.18
CA ALA A 144 0.63 -9.46 9.34
C ALA A 144 0.17 -10.16 10.62
N PHE A 145 -1.14 -10.29 10.85
CA PHE A 145 -1.70 -11.01 11.97
C PHE A 145 -1.27 -12.48 11.97
N CYS A 146 -1.47 -13.19 10.88
CA CYS A 146 -1.16 -14.62 10.78
C CYS A 146 0.33 -14.90 10.89
N SER A 147 1.14 -14.16 10.14
CA SER A 147 2.60 -14.42 10.05
C SER A 147 3.41 -13.90 11.24
N LYS A 148 3.00 -12.79 11.86
CA LYS A 148 3.79 -12.11 12.90
C LYS A 148 3.23 -12.26 14.31
N ILE A 149 1.91 -12.31 14.44
CA ILE A 149 1.23 -12.30 15.76
C ILE A 149 0.66 -13.67 16.12
N LEU A 150 -0.07 -14.32 15.25
CA LEU A 150 -0.66 -15.63 15.52
C LEU A 150 0.38 -16.75 15.51
N SER A 151 1.29 -16.72 14.54
CA SER A 151 2.40 -17.67 14.45
C SER A 151 3.38 -17.55 15.64
N THR A 152 3.96 -18.67 16.04
CA THR A 152 5.11 -18.73 16.98
C THR A 152 6.41 -19.18 16.30
N GLY A 153 6.37 -19.42 14.98
CA GLY A 153 7.49 -19.86 14.18
C GLY A 153 8.59 -18.81 13.98
N LYS A 154 9.55 -19.13 13.14
CA LYS A 154 10.64 -18.21 12.77
C LYS A 154 10.07 -16.94 12.12
N GLY A 155 10.54 -15.78 12.57
CA GLY A 155 10.08 -14.47 12.07
C GLY A 155 8.81 -13.93 12.73
N SER A 156 8.19 -14.64 13.68
CA SER A 156 7.10 -14.15 14.52
C SER A 156 7.59 -13.19 15.62
N TYR A 157 6.69 -12.32 16.09
CA TYR A 157 7.01 -11.29 17.09
C TYR A 157 6.60 -11.72 18.51
N ARG A 158 7.34 -12.67 19.09
CA ARG A 158 7.04 -13.26 20.40
C ARG A 158 6.81 -12.23 21.52
N GLY A 159 7.64 -11.17 21.57
CA GLY A 159 7.50 -10.09 22.56
C GLY A 159 6.21 -9.30 22.39
N ILE A 160 5.91 -8.87 21.17
CA ILE A 160 4.68 -8.14 20.85
C ILE A 160 3.46 -9.03 21.11
N ARG A 161 3.49 -10.28 20.65
CA ARG A 161 2.45 -11.27 20.90
C ARG A 161 2.10 -11.40 22.39
N LYS A 162 3.12 -11.50 23.25
CA LYS A 162 2.93 -11.56 24.70
C LYS A 162 2.28 -10.29 25.24
N THR A 163 2.70 -9.12 24.76
CA THR A 163 2.11 -7.84 25.15
C THR A 163 0.65 -7.73 24.70
N LEU A 164 0.33 -8.11 23.46
CA LEU A 164 -1.02 -8.07 22.94
C LEU A 164 -1.98 -8.97 23.73
N ARG A 165 -1.55 -10.17 24.10
CA ARG A 165 -2.35 -11.08 24.95
C ARG A 165 -2.61 -10.49 26.34
N ARG A 166 -1.59 -9.90 26.98
CA ARG A 166 -1.66 -9.48 28.39
C ARG A 166 -2.24 -8.09 28.58
N ALA A 167 -1.84 -7.14 27.76
CA ALA A 167 -2.20 -5.73 27.91
C ALA A 167 -3.39 -5.30 27.01
N HIS A 168 -3.63 -6.03 25.93
CA HIS A 168 -4.71 -5.72 24.97
C HIS A 168 -5.74 -6.85 24.86
N ASN A 169 -5.66 -7.86 25.73
CA ASN A 169 -6.59 -9.00 25.79
C ASN A 169 -6.83 -9.68 24.43
N LEU A 170 -5.79 -9.75 23.57
CA LEU A 170 -5.91 -10.39 22.27
C LEU A 170 -6.19 -11.89 22.45
N PRO A 171 -7.34 -12.43 21.98
CA PRO A 171 -7.76 -13.81 22.24
C PRO A 171 -7.05 -14.80 21.31
N ILE A 172 -5.75 -14.93 21.41
CA ILE A 172 -4.93 -15.90 20.67
C ILE A 172 -4.35 -16.96 21.62
N PRO A 173 -4.12 -18.20 21.13
CA PRO A 173 -3.55 -19.28 21.97
C PRO A 173 -2.19 -18.89 22.52
N GLU A 174 -1.74 -19.55 23.59
CA GLU A 174 -0.41 -19.30 24.15
C GLU A 174 0.72 -19.79 23.24
N GLY A 175 0.55 -20.97 22.69
CA GLY A 175 1.45 -21.59 21.71
C GLY A 175 1.04 -21.34 20.26
N GLN A 176 1.53 -22.19 19.37
CA GLN A 176 1.08 -22.27 17.98
C GLN A 176 -0.40 -22.69 17.97
N PRO A 177 -1.24 -22.12 17.09
CA PRO A 177 -2.62 -22.60 16.92
C PRO A 177 -2.66 -24.11 16.67
N GLY A 178 -3.41 -24.83 17.49
CA GLY A 178 -3.63 -26.27 17.39
C GLY A 178 -4.99 -26.60 16.75
N SER A 179 -5.40 -27.87 16.84
CA SER A 179 -6.69 -28.33 16.30
C SER A 179 -7.92 -27.75 17.01
N ASP A 180 -7.74 -27.21 18.19
CA ASP A 180 -8.74 -26.49 19.00
C ASP A 180 -8.93 -25.02 18.58
N TYR A 181 -8.07 -24.50 17.73
CA TYR A 181 -8.18 -23.14 17.20
C TYR A 181 -9.17 -23.11 16.03
N THR A 182 -10.39 -22.68 16.33
CA THR A 182 -11.50 -22.70 15.37
C THR A 182 -11.55 -21.48 14.46
N LEU A 183 -12.33 -21.55 13.40
CA LEU A 183 -12.63 -20.42 12.51
C LEU A 183 -13.18 -19.22 13.28
N GLU A 184 -14.10 -19.46 14.22
CA GLU A 184 -14.70 -18.42 15.06
C GLU A 184 -13.65 -17.74 15.95
N ALA A 185 -12.77 -18.52 16.59
CA ALA A 185 -11.66 -18.00 17.38
C ALA A 185 -10.70 -17.17 16.52
N HIS A 186 -10.48 -17.58 15.27
CA HIS A 186 -9.65 -16.82 14.33
C HIS A 186 -10.27 -15.47 13.97
N ARG A 187 -11.57 -15.47 13.67
CA ARG A 187 -12.33 -14.25 13.37
C ARG A 187 -12.33 -13.29 14.55
N GLU A 188 -12.64 -13.79 15.76
CA GLU A 188 -12.63 -12.98 16.98
C GLU A 188 -11.24 -12.36 17.24
N ALA A 189 -10.19 -13.17 17.17
CA ALA A 189 -8.83 -12.71 17.38
C ALA A 189 -8.38 -11.68 16.34
N PHE A 190 -8.75 -11.87 15.08
CA PHE A 190 -8.42 -10.91 14.03
C PHE A 190 -9.20 -9.61 14.17
N THR A 191 -10.48 -9.64 14.54
CA THR A 191 -11.29 -8.45 14.86
C THR A 191 -10.65 -7.66 16.00
N ALA A 192 -10.26 -8.33 17.08
CA ALA A 192 -9.57 -7.70 18.20
C ALA A 192 -8.22 -7.09 17.79
N PHE A 193 -7.51 -7.74 16.88
CA PHE A 193 -6.27 -7.19 16.32
C PHE A 193 -6.51 -5.93 15.49
N LEU A 194 -7.57 -5.84 14.70
CA LEU A 194 -7.92 -4.63 13.95
C LEU A 194 -8.25 -3.46 14.89
N HIS A 195 -8.99 -3.72 15.97
CA HIS A 195 -9.25 -2.69 17.00
C HIS A 195 -7.95 -2.23 17.68
N PHE A 196 -7.03 -3.16 17.98
CA PHE A 196 -5.70 -2.79 18.45
C PHE A 196 -4.96 -1.93 17.42
N LEU A 197 -5.00 -2.27 16.13
CA LEU A 197 -4.31 -1.52 15.07
C LEU A 197 -4.83 -0.08 14.98
N LYS A 198 -6.14 0.14 15.11
CA LYS A 198 -6.71 1.50 15.16
C LYS A 198 -6.04 2.35 16.25
N ALA A 199 -5.97 1.83 17.47
CA ALA A 199 -5.31 2.52 18.59
C ALA A 199 -3.79 2.65 18.41
N ASN A 200 -3.14 1.60 17.87
CA ASN A 200 -1.69 1.58 17.65
C ASN A 200 -1.26 2.60 16.60
N LEU A 201 -1.93 2.65 15.44
CA LEU A 201 -1.64 3.61 14.38
C LEU A 201 -1.95 5.06 14.78
N ALA A 202 -2.90 5.25 15.71
CA ALA A 202 -3.17 6.54 16.34
C ALA A 202 -2.18 6.92 17.46
N GLY A 203 -1.12 6.13 17.69
CA GLY A 203 -0.12 6.41 18.72
C GLY A 203 -0.60 6.23 20.16
N GLN A 204 -1.73 5.54 20.38
CA GLN A 204 -2.37 5.37 21.69
C GLN A 204 -1.91 4.10 22.43
N THR A 205 -0.92 3.41 21.94
CA THR A 205 -0.37 2.20 22.59
C THR A 205 1.13 2.30 22.78
N ALA A 206 1.67 1.57 23.76
CA ALA A 206 3.10 1.46 23.97
C ALA A 206 3.80 0.49 22.99
N VAL A 207 3.05 -0.22 22.14
CA VAL A 207 3.60 -1.13 21.15
C VAL A 207 4.10 -0.33 19.96
N ARG A 208 5.37 -0.55 19.57
CA ARG A 208 5.94 0.10 18.38
C ARG A 208 5.16 -0.30 17.14
N ILE A 209 4.79 0.69 16.32
CA ILE A 209 4.19 0.45 15.01
C ILE A 209 5.22 -0.22 14.09
N ASP A 210 4.96 -1.47 13.73
CA ASP A 210 5.85 -2.24 12.86
C ASP A 210 5.51 -2.04 11.37
N GLY A 211 6.50 -2.23 10.49
CA GLY A 211 6.31 -2.08 9.05
C GLY A 211 5.34 -3.07 8.42
N HIS A 212 5.04 -4.21 9.07
CA HIS A 212 4.08 -5.19 8.56
C HIS A 212 2.64 -4.70 8.65
N TRP A 213 2.33 -3.83 9.61
CA TRP A 213 1.00 -3.24 9.77
C TRP A 213 0.95 -1.70 9.77
N ALA A 214 2.07 -1.02 9.60
CA ALA A 214 2.06 0.42 9.35
C ALA A 214 1.24 0.75 8.10
N SER A 215 0.66 1.95 7.99
CA SER A 215 -0.04 2.33 6.77
C SER A 215 0.88 2.29 5.54
N GLN A 216 0.34 1.93 4.40
CA GLN A 216 1.07 1.94 3.13
C GLN A 216 1.41 3.38 2.73
N THR A 217 0.53 4.32 3.05
CA THR A 217 0.78 5.76 2.90
C THR A 217 2.07 6.16 3.61
N GLN A 218 2.28 5.74 4.87
CA GLN A 218 3.49 6.08 5.62
C GLN A 218 4.74 5.40 5.06
N ALA A 219 4.61 4.17 4.57
CA ALA A 219 5.71 3.46 3.93
C ALA A 219 6.16 4.16 2.62
N LEU A 220 5.20 4.61 1.79
CA LEU A 220 5.50 5.38 0.58
C LEU A 220 6.11 6.75 0.88
N GLN A 221 5.68 7.43 1.94
CA GLN A 221 6.34 8.66 2.40
C GLN A 221 7.80 8.41 2.77
N GLY A 222 8.11 7.27 3.37
CA GLY A 222 9.49 6.86 3.62
C GLY A 222 10.29 6.61 2.33
N MET A 223 9.70 5.99 1.33
CA MET A 223 10.34 5.81 0.01
C MET A 223 10.62 7.16 -0.65
N ALA A 224 9.69 8.13 -0.53
CA ALA A 224 9.82 9.47 -1.10
C ALA A 224 11.04 10.24 -0.58
N GLU A 225 11.61 9.90 0.57
CA GLU A 225 12.84 10.52 1.07
C GLU A 225 14.06 10.26 0.15
N LEU A 226 14.01 9.19 -0.65
CA LEU A 226 15.04 8.88 -1.64
C LEU A 226 14.49 8.94 -3.06
N THR A 227 13.44 8.19 -3.34
CA THR A 227 12.74 8.15 -4.64
C THR A 227 11.41 7.45 -4.48
N LEU A 228 10.36 8.00 -5.09
CA LEU A 228 9.10 7.27 -5.23
C LEU A 228 9.24 6.18 -6.31
N PRO A 229 8.47 5.09 -6.23
CA PRO A 229 8.33 4.17 -7.35
C PRO A 229 7.67 4.87 -8.54
N ASP A 230 8.10 4.51 -9.77
CA ASP A 230 7.53 5.04 -11.01
C ASP A 230 6.08 4.55 -11.19
N MET A 231 5.73 3.39 -10.61
CA MET A 231 4.40 2.81 -10.70
C MET A 231 3.95 2.25 -9.34
N LEU A 232 2.72 2.61 -8.97
CA LEU A 232 1.97 1.99 -7.86
C LEU A 232 0.95 1.04 -8.48
N VAL A 233 1.05 -0.24 -8.18
CA VAL A 233 0.16 -1.28 -8.70
C VAL A 233 -0.68 -1.81 -7.55
N ARG A 234 -1.98 -1.91 -7.72
CA ARG A 234 -2.82 -2.63 -6.75
C ARG A 234 -2.70 -4.13 -6.98
N GLU A 235 -2.76 -4.93 -5.91
CA GLU A 235 -2.63 -6.40 -6.00
C GLU A 235 -3.67 -7.03 -6.93
N ASP A 236 -4.91 -6.53 -6.89
CA ASP A 236 -6.01 -6.96 -7.77
C ASP A 236 -5.81 -6.59 -9.24
N GLU A 237 -4.90 -5.68 -9.54
CA GLU A 237 -4.59 -5.21 -10.90
C GLU A 237 -3.24 -5.74 -11.44
N MET A 238 -2.53 -6.58 -10.67
CA MET A 238 -1.20 -7.05 -11.05
C MET A 238 -1.16 -7.75 -12.41
N THR A 239 -2.18 -8.52 -12.76
CA THR A 239 -2.26 -9.24 -14.04
C THR A 239 -2.30 -8.31 -15.26
N SER A 240 -2.79 -7.08 -15.09
CA SER A 240 -2.81 -6.07 -16.15
C SER A 240 -1.55 -5.20 -16.17
N TYR A 241 -1.14 -4.72 -15.01
CA TYR A 241 -0.11 -3.68 -14.92
C TYR A 241 1.32 -4.23 -14.90
N LEU A 242 1.58 -5.39 -14.31
CA LEU A 242 2.94 -5.94 -14.28
C LEU A 242 3.44 -6.35 -15.67
N PRO A 243 2.66 -7.08 -16.50
CA PRO A 243 3.06 -7.33 -17.89
C PRO A 243 3.24 -6.03 -18.69
N ALA A 244 2.34 -5.06 -18.56
CA ALA A 244 2.47 -3.76 -19.23
C ALA A 244 3.76 -3.02 -18.82
N LEU A 245 4.14 -3.08 -17.55
CA LEU A 245 5.38 -2.51 -17.05
C LEU A 245 6.61 -3.21 -17.64
N ALA A 246 6.59 -4.55 -17.73
CA ALA A 246 7.66 -5.31 -18.35
C ALA A 246 7.82 -4.99 -19.85
N MET A 247 6.71 -4.77 -20.56
CA MET A 247 6.74 -4.33 -21.97
C MET A 247 7.39 -2.95 -22.12
N GLN A 248 7.16 -2.00 -21.18
CA GLN A 248 7.79 -0.68 -21.19
C GLN A 248 9.32 -0.73 -21.10
N VAL A 249 9.87 -1.77 -20.49
CA VAL A 249 11.32 -1.98 -20.38
C VAL A 249 11.87 -2.97 -21.40
N GLY A 250 11.08 -3.29 -22.45
CA GLY A 250 11.52 -4.03 -23.63
C GLY A 250 11.24 -5.53 -23.61
N HIS A 251 10.44 -6.04 -22.65
CA HIS A 251 10.05 -7.46 -22.65
C HIS A 251 8.90 -7.69 -23.64
N ALA A 252 9.13 -8.44 -24.71
CA ALA A 252 8.15 -8.58 -25.82
C ALA A 252 6.91 -9.41 -25.44
N ALA A 253 7.06 -10.42 -24.59
CA ALA A 253 5.99 -11.33 -24.17
C ALA A 253 6.16 -11.70 -22.69
N PRO A 254 5.84 -10.77 -21.78
CA PRO A 254 5.97 -11.04 -20.35
C PRO A 254 4.94 -12.08 -19.89
N PRO A 255 5.31 -12.98 -18.96
CA PRO A 255 4.36 -13.89 -18.33
C PRO A 255 3.39 -13.14 -17.42
N ASP A 256 2.21 -13.70 -17.19
CA ASP A 256 1.30 -13.22 -16.18
C ASP A 256 1.81 -13.57 -14.76
N PRO A 257 1.60 -12.70 -13.77
CA PRO A 257 1.90 -13.04 -12.39
C PRO A 257 0.94 -14.12 -11.87
N VAL A 258 1.49 -15.14 -11.20
CA VAL A 258 0.71 -16.22 -10.59
C VAL A 258 0.65 -15.96 -9.08
N ALA A 259 -0.55 -15.80 -8.55
CA ALA A 259 -0.76 -15.54 -7.13
C ALA A 259 -0.23 -16.68 -6.25
N VAL A 260 0.56 -16.32 -5.24
CA VAL A 260 1.02 -17.24 -4.20
C VAL A 260 0.13 -17.08 -2.98
N PRO A 261 -0.57 -18.13 -2.54
CA PRO A 261 -1.44 -18.05 -1.39
C PRO A 261 -0.70 -17.66 -0.11
N THR A 262 -1.31 -16.80 0.70
CA THR A 262 -0.80 -16.49 2.03
C THR A 262 -0.92 -17.71 2.95
N GLN A 263 0.12 -17.99 3.73
CA GLN A 263 0.07 -19.06 4.74
C GLN A 263 -0.69 -18.57 5.97
N ALA A 264 -1.92 -19.03 6.11
CA ALA A 264 -2.79 -18.72 7.24
C ALA A 264 -3.56 -19.98 7.67
N PRO A 265 -3.92 -20.15 8.95
CA PRO A 265 -4.75 -21.29 9.38
C PRO A 265 -6.14 -21.26 8.74
N TYR A 266 -6.66 -20.06 8.50
CA TYR A 266 -7.92 -19.83 7.77
C TYR A 266 -7.72 -18.69 6.78
N ALA A 267 -8.28 -18.84 5.58
CA ALA A 267 -8.25 -17.79 4.57
C ALA A 267 -9.13 -16.61 4.98
N LEU A 268 -8.74 -15.39 4.60
CA LEU A 268 -9.53 -14.19 4.88
C LEU A 268 -10.98 -14.32 4.36
N ALA A 269 -11.19 -14.91 3.18
CA ALA A 269 -12.52 -15.15 2.61
C ALA A 269 -13.45 -15.99 3.49
N GLN A 270 -12.91 -16.82 4.39
CA GLN A 270 -13.71 -17.66 5.28
C GLN A 270 -14.26 -16.90 6.50
N ILE A 271 -13.63 -15.78 6.86
CA ILE A 271 -13.98 -14.98 8.04
C ILE A 271 -14.49 -13.59 7.68
N TYR A 272 -14.42 -13.19 6.41
CA TYR A 272 -14.77 -11.85 5.94
C TYR A 272 -16.25 -11.54 6.18
N ASP A 273 -16.52 -10.35 6.69
CA ASP A 273 -17.83 -9.72 6.80
C ASP A 273 -17.70 -8.19 6.90
N ASP A 274 -18.84 -7.50 6.87
CA ASP A 274 -18.92 -6.04 6.95
C ASP A 274 -18.32 -5.47 8.25
N GLN A 275 -18.31 -6.25 9.33
CA GLN A 275 -17.73 -5.83 10.61
C GLN A 275 -16.20 -5.77 10.53
N LEU A 276 -15.57 -6.78 9.93
CA LEU A 276 -14.12 -6.80 9.67
C LEU A 276 -13.73 -5.68 8.72
N GLU A 277 -14.50 -5.47 7.65
CA GLU A 277 -14.26 -4.38 6.70
C GLU A 277 -14.33 -3.01 7.38
N SER A 278 -15.37 -2.78 8.18
CA SER A 278 -15.53 -1.52 8.93
C SER A 278 -14.36 -1.29 9.90
N ALA A 279 -13.93 -2.31 10.63
CA ALA A 279 -12.80 -2.21 11.55
C ALA A 279 -11.48 -1.91 10.82
N ALA A 280 -11.27 -2.52 9.64
CA ALA A 280 -10.11 -2.22 8.80
C ALA A 280 -10.14 -0.80 8.25
N ARG A 281 -11.29 -0.31 7.78
CA ARG A 281 -11.47 1.08 7.34
C ARG A 281 -11.16 2.07 8.44
N GLU A 282 -11.62 1.81 9.66
CA GLU A 282 -11.31 2.66 10.81
C GLU A 282 -9.82 2.69 11.15
N ALA A 283 -9.11 1.57 11.02
CA ALA A 283 -7.68 1.49 11.29
C ALA A 283 -6.82 2.12 10.17
N TYR A 284 -7.23 1.94 8.91
CA TYR A 284 -6.44 2.29 7.73
C TYR A 284 -7.12 3.34 6.85
N GLN A 285 -7.92 4.23 7.40
CA GLN A 285 -8.69 5.24 6.68
C GLN A 285 -7.86 5.97 5.59
N ARG A 286 -6.60 6.30 5.88
CA ARG A 286 -5.70 6.95 4.93
C ARG A 286 -5.42 6.09 3.70
N ASP A 287 -5.13 4.81 3.90
CA ASP A 287 -4.82 3.90 2.80
C ASP A 287 -6.04 3.70 1.89
N TYR A 288 -7.23 3.52 2.48
CA TYR A 288 -8.47 3.42 1.71
C TYR A 288 -8.73 4.65 0.84
N LEU A 289 -8.55 5.84 1.39
CA LEU A 289 -8.81 7.08 0.67
C LEU A 289 -7.72 7.44 -0.33
N MET A 290 -6.44 7.27 0.04
CA MET A 290 -5.32 7.64 -0.83
C MET A 290 -5.20 6.73 -2.05
N PHE A 291 -5.53 5.45 -1.90
CA PHE A 291 -5.34 4.45 -2.96
C PHE A 291 -6.66 3.95 -3.56
N GLY A 292 -7.81 4.50 -3.14
CA GLY A 292 -9.10 4.18 -3.71
C GLY A 292 -9.56 2.74 -3.47
N PHE A 293 -9.19 2.13 -2.34
CA PHE A 293 -9.68 0.81 -2.01
C PHE A 293 -11.19 0.81 -1.74
N GLY A 294 -11.91 -0.09 -2.39
CA GLY A 294 -13.31 -0.44 -2.08
C GLY A 294 -13.41 -1.40 -0.89
N ASP A 295 -14.52 -2.12 -0.79
CA ASP A 295 -14.65 -3.27 0.11
C ASP A 295 -13.80 -4.43 -0.45
N TRP A 296 -13.30 -5.27 0.45
CA TRP A 296 -12.52 -6.43 0.05
C TRP A 296 -13.45 -7.51 -0.53
N GLY A 297 -13.21 -7.93 -1.79
CA GLY A 297 -14.06 -8.91 -2.47
C GLY A 297 -13.49 -9.32 -3.80
#